data_04737b1293e3a849cbe9839eb241a183
#
_entry.id   04737b1293e3a849cbe9839eb241a183
#
_cell.length_a   1.000
_cell.length_b   1.000
_cell.length_c   1.000
_cell.angle_alpha   90.00
_cell.angle_beta   90.00
_cell.angle_gamma   90.00
#
_symmetry.space_group_name_H-M   'P 1'
#
loop_
_entity.id
_entity.type
_entity.pdbx_description
1 polymer ?
#
loop_
_entity_poly.entity_id
_entity_poly.type
_entity_poly.pdbx_seq_one_letter_code
_entity_poly.pdbx_strand_id
1 'polypeptide(L)' 'MQGTIKMFDPTTREGIVVRDTDRAELVLAGDALTGSIFRMLRQGQRVVFDLDTDGRATRVRAGSEPDLGLPAAEV' A
#
# COMPACT_ATOMS: atom_id res chain seq x y z
N MET A 1 3.23 -0.43 -7.04
CA MET A 1 3.96 0.49 -6.14
C MET A 1 4.10 -0.12 -4.78
N GLN A 2 5.10 0.31 -4.06
CA GLN A 2 5.27 -0.17 -2.70
C GLN A 2 5.53 1.00 -1.76
N GLY A 3 5.21 0.79 -0.51
CA GLY A 3 5.38 1.82 0.50
C GLY A 3 5.20 1.26 1.89
N THR A 4 5.15 2.18 2.85
CA THR A 4 5.07 1.85 4.25
C THR A 4 3.84 2.55 4.84
N ILE A 5 3.08 1.81 5.62
CA ILE A 5 1.90 2.39 6.27
C ILE A 5 2.34 3.37 7.33
N LYS A 6 1.90 4.61 7.20
CA LYS A 6 2.18 5.64 8.18
C LYS A 6 1.17 5.60 9.31
N MET A 7 -0.09 5.41 8.97
CA MET A 7 -1.15 5.27 9.96
C MET A 7 -2.32 4.49 9.37
N PHE A 8 -3.12 3.89 10.21
CA PHE A 8 -4.34 3.23 9.79
C PHE A 8 -5.31 3.22 10.96
N ASP A 9 -6.56 3.63 10.69
CA ASP A 9 -7.63 3.59 11.67
C ASP A 9 -8.57 2.43 11.32
N PRO A 10 -8.57 1.36 12.11
CA PRO A 10 -9.41 0.21 11.79
C PRO A 10 -10.91 0.51 11.93
N THR A 11 -11.28 1.54 12.63
CA THR A 11 -12.69 1.88 12.79
C THR A 11 -13.25 2.53 11.54
N THR A 12 -12.53 3.50 10.99
CA THR A 12 -12.97 4.20 9.79
C THR A 12 -12.37 3.62 8.53
N ARG A 13 -11.33 2.79 8.66
CA ARG A 13 -10.53 2.24 7.57
C ARG A 13 -9.79 3.30 6.79
N GLU A 14 -9.59 4.44 7.38
CA GLU A 14 -8.78 5.48 6.78
C GLU A 14 -7.32 5.24 7.12
N GLY A 15 -6.45 5.59 6.19
CA GLY A 15 -5.04 5.42 6.44
C GLY A 15 -4.19 6.18 5.45
N ILE A 16 -2.90 6.20 5.72
CA ILE A 16 -1.93 6.88 4.89
C ILE A 16 -0.77 5.92 4.65
N VAL A 17 -0.38 5.80 3.39
CA VAL A 17 0.79 5.05 3.01
C VAL A 17 1.82 6.02 2.45
N VAL A 18 3.08 5.84 2.80
CA VAL A 18 4.18 6.64 2.28
C VAL A 18 4.82 5.85 1.14
N ARG A 19 4.77 6.41 -0.05
CA ARG A 19 5.31 5.74 -1.23
C ARG A 19 6.84 5.78 -1.18
N ASP A 20 7.47 4.66 -1.51
CA ASP A 20 8.92 4.55 -1.40
C ASP A 20 9.68 5.46 -2.35
N THR A 21 9.17 5.65 -3.55
CA THR A 21 9.94 6.33 -4.59
C THR A 21 10.20 7.79 -4.29
N ASP A 22 9.23 8.46 -3.68
CA ASP A 22 9.34 9.91 -3.45
C ASP A 22 8.86 10.32 -2.07
N ARG A 23 8.51 9.34 -1.24
CA ARG A 23 7.98 9.58 0.10
C ARG A 23 6.70 10.38 0.12
N ALA A 24 5.96 10.35 -0.97
CA ALA A 24 4.66 11.01 -1.00
C ALA A 24 3.69 10.28 -0.08
N GLU A 25 2.90 11.04 0.64
CA GLU A 25 1.86 10.47 1.49
C GLU A 25 0.59 10.34 0.68
N LEU A 26 0.07 9.15 0.62
CA LEU A 26 -1.11 8.83 -0.16
C LEU A 26 -2.20 8.33 0.76
N VAL A 27 -3.40 8.86 0.57
CA VAL A 27 -4.56 8.43 1.36
C VAL A 27 -5.05 7.10 0.80
N LEU A 28 -5.44 6.19 1.67
CA LEU A 28 -6.02 4.92 1.23
C LEU A 28 -7.41 5.16 0.68
N ALA A 29 -7.71 4.52 -0.44
CA ALA A 29 -9.06 4.54 -0.99
C ALA A 29 -10.00 3.76 -0.09
N GLY A 30 -11.29 4.06 -0.16
CA GLY A 30 -12.27 3.37 0.67
C GLY A 30 -12.32 1.87 0.43
N ASP A 31 -11.94 1.43 -0.77
CA ASP A 31 -11.94 0.01 -1.13
C ASP A 31 -10.53 -0.59 -1.12
N ALA A 32 -9.57 0.07 -0.49
CA ALA A 32 -8.17 -0.32 -0.59
C ALA A 32 -7.92 -1.75 -0.12
N LEU A 33 -8.68 -2.24 0.83
CA LEU A 33 -8.51 -3.59 1.35
C LEU A 33 -9.53 -4.58 0.80
N THR A 34 -10.37 -4.18 -0.13
CA THR A 34 -11.34 -5.07 -0.73
C THR A 34 -10.62 -6.17 -1.50
N GLY A 35 -10.92 -7.40 -1.20
CA GLY A 35 -10.26 -8.53 -1.84
C GLY A 35 -8.87 -8.83 -1.27
N SER A 36 -8.42 -8.07 -0.31
CA SER A 36 -7.13 -8.31 0.34
C SER A 36 -7.29 -9.29 1.48
N ILE A 37 -6.20 -9.97 1.83
CA ILE A 37 -6.18 -10.78 3.03
C ILE A 37 -6.09 -9.92 4.29
N PHE A 38 -5.77 -8.64 4.14
CA PHE A 38 -5.67 -7.75 5.29
C PHE A 38 -7.04 -7.35 5.78
N ARG A 39 -7.22 -7.38 7.07
CA ARG A 39 -8.40 -6.79 7.69
C ARG A 39 -8.05 -5.48 8.38
N MET A 40 -6.78 -5.26 8.67
CA MET A 40 -6.28 -4.03 9.20
C MET A 40 -4.80 -3.93 8.85
N LEU A 41 -4.30 -2.73 8.88
CA LEU A 41 -2.91 -2.45 8.60
C LEU A 41 -2.26 -1.87 9.84
N ARG A 42 -0.95 -2.03 9.96
CA ARG A 42 -0.20 -1.54 11.10
C ARG A 42 0.76 -0.46 10.65
N GLN A 43 1.00 0.49 11.53
CA GLN A 43 2.03 1.49 11.28
C GLN A 43 3.37 0.79 11.06
N GLY A 44 4.07 1.20 10.02
CA GLY A 44 5.36 0.60 9.67
C GLY A 44 5.29 -0.62 8.78
N GLN A 45 4.09 -1.09 8.46
CA GLN A 45 3.93 -2.27 7.62
C GLN A 45 4.24 -1.95 6.18
N ARG A 46 4.99 -2.82 5.53
CA ARG A 46 5.29 -2.70 4.10
C ARG A 46 4.17 -3.30 3.29
N VAL A 47 3.76 -2.58 2.26
CA VAL A 47 2.66 -3.02 1.40
C VAL A 47 2.97 -2.70 -0.04
N VAL A 48 2.28 -3.41 -0.93
CA VAL A 48 2.24 -3.12 -2.35
C VAL A 48 0.84 -2.60 -2.66
N PHE A 49 0.74 -1.61 -3.51
CA PHE A 49 -0.54 -0.99 -3.82
C PHE A 49 -0.53 -0.39 -5.21
N ASP A 50 -1.71 -0.05 -5.70
CA ASP A 50 -1.89 0.68 -6.94
C ASP A 50 -2.50 2.04 -6.63
N LEU A 51 -2.51 2.94 -7.61
CA LEU A 51 -3.23 4.21 -7.49
C LEU A 51 -4.53 4.13 -8.26
N ASP A 52 -5.57 4.69 -7.68
CA ASP A 52 -6.82 4.83 -8.41
C ASP A 52 -6.83 6.14 -9.19
N THR A 53 -7.95 6.44 -9.82
CA THR A 53 -8.06 7.64 -10.66
C THR A 53 -7.98 8.93 -9.85
N ASP A 54 -8.23 8.87 -8.56
CA ASP A 54 -8.16 10.04 -7.68
C ASP A 54 -6.79 10.17 -7.02
N GLY A 55 -5.86 9.29 -7.34
CA GLY A 55 -4.53 9.32 -6.74
C GLY A 55 -4.47 8.71 -5.37
N ARG A 56 -5.47 7.95 -4.96
CA ARG A 56 -5.47 7.26 -3.68
C ARG A 56 -4.91 5.86 -3.82
N ALA A 57 -4.33 5.36 -2.77
CA ALA A 57 -3.81 4.00 -2.77
C ALA A 57 -4.95 3.00 -2.70
N THR A 58 -4.92 2.01 -3.57
CA THR A 58 -5.94 0.97 -3.64
C THR A 58 -5.27 -0.38 -3.87
N ARG A 59 -6.02 -1.46 -3.75
CA ARG A 59 -5.53 -2.83 -3.96
C ARG A 59 -4.30 -3.12 -3.13
N VAL A 60 -4.38 -2.80 -1.86
CA VAL A 60 -3.26 -3.01 -0.95
C VAL A 60 -3.02 -4.50 -0.75
N ARG A 61 -1.77 -4.90 -0.93
CA ARG A 61 -1.35 -6.30 -0.86
C ARG A 61 -0.12 -6.44 0.01
N ALA A 62 0.10 -7.64 0.48
CA ALA A 62 1.30 -7.94 1.25
C ALA A 62 2.51 -8.08 0.34
N GLY A 63 3.68 -7.83 0.88
CA GLY A 63 4.92 -8.14 0.19
C GLY A 63 5.59 -6.95 -0.43
N SER A 64 6.48 -7.24 -1.36
CA SER A 64 7.23 -6.23 -2.09
C SER A 64 7.16 -6.54 -3.56
N GLU A 65 7.03 -5.50 -4.35
CA GLU A 65 7.16 -5.68 -5.79
C GLU A 65 8.63 -5.85 -6.13
N PRO A 66 8.95 -6.60 -7.15
CA PRO A 66 10.30 -6.58 -7.66
C PRO A 66 10.59 -5.18 -8.14
N ASP A 67 11.75 -4.72 -7.85
CA ASP A 67 12.15 -3.47 -8.39
C ASP A 67 12.31 -3.57 -9.86
N LEU A 68 12.27 -2.43 -10.47
CA LEU A 68 12.32 -2.34 -11.86
C LEU A 68 13.41 -3.15 -12.44
N GLY A 69 13.08 -3.99 -13.30
CA GLY A 69 14.04 -4.79 -14.01
C GLY A 69 14.69 -5.87 -13.20
N LEU A 70 14.38 -5.98 -11.94
CA LEU A 70 14.93 -7.05 -11.19
C LEU A 70 13.98 -8.20 -11.20
N PRO A 71 14.45 -9.31 -11.62
CA PRO A 71 13.65 -10.48 -11.54
C PRO A 71 13.49 -10.77 -10.09
N ALA A 72 12.37 -10.71 -9.70
CA ALA A 72 12.15 -10.99 -8.40
C ALA A 72 12.73 -12.20 -8.03
N ALA A 73 13.13 -12.55 -8.30
CA ALA A 73 13.49 -13.58 -8.00
C ALA A 73 14.12 -14.40 -8.63
N GLU A 74 14.46 -14.09 -9.16
CA GLU A 74 15.01 -14.87 -9.65
C GLU A 74 15.75 -15.20 -9.16
N VAL A 75 15.71 -14.99 -8.99
CA VAL A 75 16.13 -15.32 -8.48
C VAL A 75 16.30 -15.80 -8.15
#